data_708f15e983d1caa30f844bcd663380b4
#
_entry.id   708f15e983d1caa30f844bcd663380b4
#
_cell.length_a   1.000
_cell.length_b   1.000
_cell.length_c   1.000
_cell.angle_alpha   90.00
_cell.angle_beta   90.00
_cell.angle_gamma   90.00
#
_symmetry.space_group_name_H-M   'P 1'
#
loop_
_entity.id
_entity.type
_entity.pdbx_description
1 polymer ?
#
loop_
_entity_poly.entity_id
_entity_poly.type
_entity_poly.pdbx_seq_one_letter_code
_entity_poly.pdbx_strand_id
1 'polypeptide(L)'
;MSSADHYVPRLADERVEELFAELPALLIVGPRATGKTTTARRHALTVVRLDREAEAGAFRADPDVALRALATPVLLDEWQAVPGVLGAVKRAVDDEAGAGRFLLTGSVRADLDTPVSY
;
A
#
# COMPACT_ATOMS: atom_id res chain seq x y z
N MET A 1 -5.55 18.52 -22.47
CA MET A 1 -5.47 17.88 -21.69
C MET A 1 -4.59 18.24 -20.70
N SER A 2 -4.74 18.86 -19.97
CA SER A 2 -3.88 19.25 -19.17
C SER A 2 -3.35 18.28 -18.48
N SER A 3 -2.61 17.76 -19.04
CA SER A 3 -2.07 16.71 -18.53
C SER A 3 -1.33 16.93 -17.33
N ALA A 4 -1.01 18.01 -16.99
CA ALA A 4 -0.14 18.14 -15.88
C ALA A 4 -0.76 17.64 -14.66
N ASP A 5 -1.96 17.89 -14.48
CA ASP A 5 -2.47 17.42 -13.30
C ASP A 5 -2.83 16.04 -13.39
N HIS A 6 -3.06 15.48 -14.47
CA HIS A 6 -3.36 14.11 -14.48
C HIS A 6 -2.16 13.33 -14.76
N TYR A 7 -1.10 13.97 -15.18
CA TYR A 7 0.04 13.24 -15.61
C TYR A 7 0.60 12.34 -14.57
N VAL A 8 0.82 12.82 -13.36
CA VAL A 8 1.44 12.00 -12.37
C VAL A 8 0.53 10.86 -11.92
N PRO A 9 -0.70 11.10 -11.60
CA PRO A 9 -1.56 10.01 -11.22
C PRO A 9 -1.72 8.99 -12.34
N ARG A 10 -1.74 9.47 -13.59
CA ARG A 10 -1.94 8.54 -14.65
C ARG A 10 -0.74 7.68 -14.87
N LEU A 11 0.47 8.26 -14.77
CA LEU A 11 1.63 7.47 -14.91
C LEU A 11 1.74 6.52 -13.77
N ALA A 12 1.45 6.95 -12.57
CA ALA A 12 1.53 6.07 -11.43
C ALA A 12 0.55 4.92 -11.59
N ASP A 13 -0.62 5.20 -12.13
CA ASP A 13 -1.60 4.16 -12.29
C ASP A 13 -1.12 3.11 -13.27
N GLU A 14 -0.51 3.53 -14.37
CA GLU A 14 -0.02 2.57 -15.32
C GLU A 14 1.09 1.74 -14.73
N ARG A 15 2.00 2.38 -13.99
CA ARG A 15 3.09 1.62 -13.41
C ARG A 15 2.59 0.65 -12.37
N VAL A 16 1.60 1.05 -11.59
CA VAL A 16 1.07 0.17 -10.58
C VAL A 16 0.44 -1.04 -11.26
N GLU A 17 -0.28 -0.82 -12.33
CA GLU A 17 -0.91 -1.92 -13.00
C GLU A 17 0.12 -2.87 -13.57
N GLU A 18 1.15 -2.36 -14.22
CA GLU A 18 2.17 -3.21 -14.76
C GLU A 18 2.90 -3.99 -13.69
N LEU A 19 3.32 -3.32 -12.62
CA LEU A 19 4.09 -4.00 -11.60
C LEU A 19 3.24 -4.94 -10.78
N PHE A 20 2.00 -4.56 -10.51
CA PHE A 20 1.14 -5.39 -9.70
C PHE A 20 0.73 -6.65 -10.44
N ALA A 21 0.81 -6.63 -11.75
CA ALA A 21 0.50 -7.82 -12.51
C ALA A 21 1.61 -8.88 -12.38
N GLU A 22 2.79 -8.46 -11.94
CA GLU A 22 3.88 -9.40 -11.80
C GLU A 22 4.36 -9.61 -10.40
N LEU A 23 4.09 -8.73 -9.48
CA LEU A 23 4.61 -8.84 -8.13
C LEU A 23 3.51 -9.14 -7.15
N PRO A 24 3.79 -9.93 -6.12
CA PRO A 24 2.74 -10.25 -5.13
C PRO A 24 2.39 -9.07 -4.25
N ALA A 25 3.34 -8.17 -4.02
CA ALA A 25 3.11 -7.02 -3.18
C ALA A 25 3.85 -5.83 -3.73
N LEU A 26 3.29 -4.64 -3.58
CA LEU A 26 3.92 -3.45 -4.10
C LEU A 26 3.77 -2.33 -3.11
N LEU A 27 4.85 -1.62 -2.82
CA LEU A 27 4.82 -0.49 -1.90
C LEU A 27 4.94 0.79 -2.71
N ILE A 28 3.99 1.69 -2.54
CA ILE A 28 3.99 2.94 -3.22
C ILE A 28 4.25 4.03 -2.21
N VAL A 29 5.35 4.74 -2.35
CA VAL A 29 5.74 5.75 -1.40
C VAL A 29 5.82 7.10 -2.09
N GLY A 30 5.34 8.11 -1.45
CA GLY A 30 5.41 9.46 -1.99
C GLY A 30 4.85 10.45 -1.02
N PRO A 31 4.96 11.73 -1.33
CA PRO A 31 4.43 12.75 -0.43
C PRO A 31 2.91 12.65 -0.37
N ARG A 32 2.35 13.16 0.69
CA ARG A 32 0.93 13.16 0.80
C ARG A 32 0.34 13.96 -0.34
N ALA A 33 -0.84 13.70 -0.66
CA ALA A 33 -1.54 14.44 -1.68
C ALA A 33 -1.00 14.25 -3.07
N THR A 34 -0.40 13.14 -3.36
CA THR A 34 0.05 12.89 -4.71
C THR A 34 -0.89 11.99 -5.46
N GLY A 35 -1.97 11.58 -4.84
CA GLY A 35 -2.89 10.68 -5.53
C GLY A 35 -2.52 9.21 -5.41
N LYS A 36 -1.49 8.87 -4.65
CA LYS A 36 -1.08 7.48 -4.57
C LYS A 36 -2.15 6.58 -4.00
N THR A 37 -2.91 7.08 -3.02
CA THR A 37 -3.97 6.28 -2.43
C THR A 37 -5.09 6.07 -3.44
N THR A 38 -5.42 7.10 -4.21
CA THR A 38 -6.46 6.98 -5.21
C THR A 38 -6.06 5.95 -6.26
N THR A 39 -4.82 6.00 -6.70
CA THR A 39 -4.36 5.05 -7.68
C THR A 39 -4.40 3.64 -7.11
N ALA A 40 -3.92 3.45 -5.89
CA ALA A 40 -3.88 2.11 -5.31
C ALA A 40 -5.28 1.57 -5.08
N ARG A 41 -6.24 2.43 -4.72
CA ARG A 41 -7.57 1.94 -4.47
C ARG A 41 -8.22 1.33 -5.68
N ARG A 42 -7.87 1.79 -6.86
CA ARG A 42 -8.47 1.24 -8.05
C ARG A 42 -8.13 -0.22 -8.24
N HIS A 43 -7.05 -0.66 -7.64
CA HIS A 43 -6.61 -2.03 -7.83
C HIS A 43 -6.90 -2.91 -6.62
N ALA A 44 -7.59 -2.40 -5.61
CA ALA A 44 -7.81 -3.15 -4.39
C ALA A 44 -9.24 -3.54 -4.21
N LEU A 45 -9.47 -4.74 -3.70
CA LEU A 45 -10.80 -5.17 -3.35
C LEU A 45 -11.08 -4.75 -1.93
N THR A 46 -10.10 -4.75 -1.06
CA THR A 46 -10.24 -4.39 0.33
C THR A 46 -9.29 -3.25 0.64
N VAL A 47 -9.76 -2.21 1.29
CA VAL A 47 -8.93 -1.08 1.64
C VAL A 47 -8.93 -0.91 3.14
N VAL A 48 -7.73 -0.85 3.76
CA VAL A 48 -7.62 -0.66 5.19
C VAL A 48 -6.80 0.60 5.41
N ARG A 49 -7.32 1.55 6.18
CA ARG A 49 -6.63 2.78 6.47
C ARG A 49 -5.95 2.64 7.81
N LEU A 50 -4.69 2.35 7.81
CA LEU A 50 -3.98 2.06 9.05
C LEU A 50 -3.70 3.30 9.90
N ASP A 51 -3.91 4.50 9.34
CA ASP A 51 -3.78 5.69 10.15
C ASP A 51 -5.08 5.98 10.90
N ARG A 52 -6.10 5.12 10.77
CA ARG A 52 -7.32 5.26 11.53
C ARG A 52 -7.37 4.18 12.59
N GLU A 53 -7.49 4.59 13.83
CA GLU A 53 -7.42 3.63 14.92
C GLU A 53 -8.49 2.55 14.82
N ALA A 54 -9.66 2.90 14.35
CA ALA A 54 -10.71 1.89 14.24
C ALA A 54 -10.32 0.78 13.29
N GLU A 55 -9.53 1.08 12.28
CA GLU A 55 -9.14 0.05 11.34
C GLU A 55 -7.81 -0.57 11.70
N ALA A 56 -6.96 0.14 12.42
CA ALA A 56 -5.65 -0.36 12.76
C ALA A 56 -5.65 -1.34 13.93
N GLY A 57 -6.68 -1.31 14.74
CA GLY A 57 -6.67 -2.09 15.97
C GLY A 57 -6.36 -3.57 15.80
N ALA A 58 -7.03 -4.20 14.86
CA ALA A 58 -6.82 -5.63 14.66
C ALA A 58 -5.40 -5.90 14.16
N PHE A 59 -4.86 -4.98 13.37
CA PHE A 59 -3.52 -5.17 12.85
C PHE A 59 -2.47 -4.92 13.92
N ARG A 60 -2.75 -4.06 14.90
CA ARG A 60 -1.80 -3.87 15.98
C ARG A 60 -1.79 -5.10 16.87
N ALA A 61 -2.95 -5.73 17.03
CA ALA A 61 -3.04 -6.90 17.87
C ALA A 61 -2.36 -8.11 17.23
N ASP A 62 -2.66 -8.37 15.98
CA ASP A 62 -2.06 -9.52 15.31
C ASP A 62 -2.14 -9.27 13.81
N PRO A 63 -1.10 -8.70 13.23
CA PRO A 63 -1.14 -8.34 11.81
C PRO A 63 -1.32 -9.54 10.89
N ASP A 64 -0.78 -10.70 11.25
CA ASP A 64 -0.90 -11.85 10.38
C ASP A 64 -2.34 -12.32 10.30
N VAL A 65 -3.00 -12.43 11.43
CA VAL A 65 -4.37 -12.89 11.44
C VAL A 65 -5.27 -11.86 10.79
N ALA A 66 -5.04 -10.57 11.06
CA ALA A 66 -5.86 -9.52 10.48
C ALA A 66 -5.73 -9.52 8.96
N LEU A 67 -4.52 -9.74 8.45
CA LEU A 67 -4.30 -9.72 7.02
C LEU A 67 -4.97 -10.90 6.36
N ARG A 68 -4.90 -12.08 6.98
CA ARG A 68 -5.47 -13.26 6.34
C ARG A 68 -6.98 -13.21 6.27
N ALA A 69 -7.61 -12.42 7.09
CA ALA A 69 -9.05 -12.35 7.07
C ALA A 69 -9.58 -11.52 5.92
N LEU A 70 -8.71 -10.87 5.15
CA LEU A 70 -9.17 -9.95 4.13
C LEU A 70 -9.11 -10.53 2.72
N ALA A 71 -10.02 -10.08 1.89
CA ALA A 71 -10.04 -10.56 0.51
C ALA A 71 -9.06 -9.76 -0.31
N THR A 72 -8.18 -10.43 -1.01
CA THR A 72 -7.17 -9.77 -1.84
C THR A 72 -7.76 -9.40 -3.18
N PRO A 73 -7.29 -8.36 -3.82
CA PRO A 73 -6.13 -7.56 -3.45
C PRO A 73 -6.44 -6.62 -2.30
N VAL A 74 -5.51 -6.45 -1.38
CA VAL A 74 -5.70 -5.64 -0.22
C VAL A 74 -4.80 -4.42 -0.30
N LEU A 75 -5.35 -3.24 -0.02
CA LEU A 75 -4.55 -2.05 0.09
C LEU A 75 -4.41 -1.70 1.56
N LEU A 76 -3.16 -1.59 2.02
CA LEU A 76 -2.87 -1.15 3.38
C LEU A 76 -2.36 0.28 3.27
N ASP A 77 -3.22 1.25 3.57
CA ASP A 77 -2.89 2.65 3.37
C ASP A 77 -2.21 3.21 4.60
N GLU A 78 -1.13 3.92 4.43
CA GLU A 78 -0.32 4.50 5.50
C GLU A 78 0.25 3.41 6.39
N TRP A 79 0.99 2.53 5.79
CA TRP A 79 1.52 1.37 6.50
C TRP A 79 2.40 1.73 7.70
N GLN A 80 2.99 2.93 7.70
CA GLN A 80 3.88 3.28 8.78
C GLN A 80 3.16 3.38 10.11
N ALA A 81 1.85 3.54 10.10
CA ALA A 81 1.10 3.61 11.34
C ALA A 81 1.12 2.26 12.08
N VAL A 82 1.30 1.17 11.34
CA VAL A 82 1.40 -0.15 11.95
C VAL A 82 2.52 -0.87 11.21
N PRO A 83 3.78 -0.61 11.55
CA PRO A 83 4.89 -1.14 10.79
C PRO A 83 4.93 -2.67 10.70
N GLY A 84 4.33 -3.34 11.66
CA GLY A 84 4.33 -4.79 11.63
C GLY A 84 3.63 -5.39 10.43
N VAL A 85 2.85 -4.59 9.67
CA VAL A 85 2.17 -5.14 8.51
C VAL A 85 3.17 -5.54 7.44
N LEU A 86 4.36 -4.93 7.39
CA LEU A 86 5.32 -5.31 6.37
C LEU A 86 5.75 -6.77 6.57
N GLY A 87 6.00 -7.16 7.79
CA GLY A 87 6.36 -8.54 8.07
C GLY A 87 5.21 -9.49 7.78
N ALA A 88 3.99 -9.07 8.08
CA ALA A 88 2.83 -9.91 7.83
C ALA A 88 2.64 -10.12 6.33
N VAL A 89 2.83 -9.07 5.53
CA VAL A 89 2.70 -9.18 4.08
C VAL A 89 3.80 -10.10 3.55
N LYS A 90 5.02 -9.98 4.08
CA LYS A 90 6.08 -10.83 3.61
C LYS A 90 5.79 -12.28 3.91
N ARG A 91 5.28 -12.58 5.09
CA ARG A 91 4.96 -13.96 5.44
C ARG A 91 3.81 -14.49 4.58
N ALA A 92 2.84 -13.64 4.28
CA ALA A 92 1.71 -14.06 3.46
C ALA A 92 2.19 -14.35 2.04
N VAL A 93 3.12 -13.55 1.54
CA VAL A 93 3.64 -13.75 0.21
C VAL A 93 4.47 -15.05 0.16
N ASP A 94 5.20 -15.33 1.23
CA ASP A 94 5.98 -16.55 1.28
C ASP A 94 5.11 -17.78 1.38
N ASP A 95 3.98 -17.66 2.05
CA ASP A 95 3.12 -18.81 2.22
C ASP A 95 2.32 -19.13 0.98
N GLU A 96 1.98 -18.18 0.18
CA GLU A 96 1.16 -18.44 -0.95
C GLU A 96 1.59 -17.59 -2.12
N ALA A 97 1.98 -18.16 -3.18
CA ALA A 97 2.46 -17.43 -4.33
C ALA A 97 1.29 -16.80 -5.06
N GLY A 98 1.58 -15.82 -5.83
CA GLY A 98 0.54 -15.16 -6.61
C GLY A 98 0.82 -13.70 -6.75
N ALA A 99 0.56 -13.12 -7.90
CA ALA A 99 0.80 -11.71 -8.12
C ALA A 99 -0.45 -10.92 -7.76
N GLY A 100 -0.29 -9.62 -7.58
CA GLY A 100 -1.44 -8.75 -7.41
C GLY A 100 -2.21 -8.96 -6.14
N ARG A 101 -1.53 -9.21 -5.05
CA ARG A 101 -2.24 -9.50 -3.81
C ARG A 101 -2.25 -8.36 -2.81
N PHE A 102 -1.15 -7.64 -2.64
CA PHE A 102 -1.08 -6.61 -1.63
C PHE A 102 -0.51 -5.32 -2.15
N LEU A 103 -1.15 -4.20 -1.78
CA LEU A 103 -0.62 -2.89 -2.08
C LEU A 103 -0.45 -2.17 -0.78
N LEU A 104 0.67 -1.49 -0.61
CA LEU A 104 0.89 -0.69 0.59
C LEU A 104 1.22 0.72 0.14
N THR A 105 0.69 1.71 0.82
CA THR A 105 1.04 3.08 0.53
C THR A 105 1.63 3.72 1.76
N GLY A 106 2.57 4.61 1.58
CA GLY A 106 3.17 5.34 2.67
C GLY A 106 3.46 6.74 2.25
N SER A 107 3.57 7.66 3.21
CA SER A 107 3.86 9.04 2.93
C SER A 107 5.24 9.39 3.40
N VAL A 108 5.92 10.26 2.66
CA VAL A 108 7.21 10.71 3.05
C VAL A 108 7.02 12.16 3.41
N ARG A 109 7.48 12.57 4.58
CA ARG A 109 7.33 13.95 4.99
C ARG A 109 8.51 14.73 4.53
N ALA A 110 8.25 15.77 3.82
CA ALA A 110 9.34 16.52 3.25
C ALA A 110 10.27 17.08 4.28
N ASP A 111 9.77 17.41 5.42
CA ASP A 111 10.65 17.99 6.39
C ASP A 111 11.51 16.98 7.07
N LEU A 112 11.32 15.75 6.85
CA LEU A 112 12.09 14.82 7.48
C LEU A 112 13.25 14.50 6.76
N ASP A 113 13.48 14.72 5.77
CA ASP A 113 14.62 14.42 4.96
C ASP A 113 15.44 13.46 5.61
N THR A 114 14.95 12.62 6.22
CA THR A 114 15.72 11.65 6.73
C THR A 114 16.05 10.81 5.68
N PRO A 115 17.10 10.47 5.49
CA PRO A 115 17.55 9.68 4.44
C PRO A 115 17.09 8.40 4.74
N VAL A 116 16.11 8.07 4.47
CA VAL A 116 15.70 6.92 4.66
C VAL A 116 16.24 6.06 3.89
N SER A 117 16.83 5.37 4.15
CA SER A 117 17.43 4.58 3.34
C SER A 117 16.78 3.39 3.40
N TYR A 118 16.10 3.07 2.78
CA TYR A 118 15.65 1.77 2.71
C TYR A 118 15.88 1.18 1.49
#